data_1513db2f1f6058dde28d86f81a0f3388
#
_entry.id   1513db2f1f6058dde28d86f81a0f3388
#
_cell.length_a   1.000
_cell.length_b   1.000
_cell.length_c   1.000
_cell.angle_alpha   90.00
_cell.angle_beta   90.00
_cell.angle_gamma   90.00
#
_symmetry.space_group_name_H-M   'P 1'
#
loop_
_entity.id
_entity.type
_entity.pdbx_description
1 polymer ?
#
loop_
_entity_poly.entity_id
_entity_poly.type
_entity_poly.pdbx_seq_one_letter_code
_entity_poly.pdbx_strand_id
1 'polypeptide(L)'
;LLGNVDMDDSGGETSMLAEQIYQLWLELLTKVNAQDKRKMFIWFTTHMDGSVIDYLEEYIEQIIMEEFKEPEYEQDKLSFMEEMIEKAEKKDSGWSRDYAVGKWTVTYLKTLEEKNAPEDQLEEICKKYWNNSGVRRYYIDRYFEKKEYDRVLQVLDESIELDKAYRGQVLEYNQKKKEIYRLQGNKSAYIEQLWKLVLEQSAGDLDIYKELKAQYSEKEWLIKREELFKKLSANAHIDRLYKEEKLYDRLL
;
A
#
# COMPACT_ATOMS: atom_id res chain seq x y z
N LEU A 1 8.43 31.33 1.36
CA LEU A 1 9.63 31.81 2.07
C LEU A 1 10.34 30.67 2.83
N LEU A 2 9.62 29.73 3.44
CA LEU A 2 10.23 28.64 4.23
C LEU A 2 10.77 27.49 3.36
N GLY A 3 10.24 27.27 2.17
CA GLY A 3 10.65 26.16 1.27
C GLY A 3 12.07 26.25 0.71
N ASN A 4 12.78 27.37 0.93
CA ASN A 4 14.15 27.58 0.46
C ASN A 4 15.17 27.70 1.61
N VAL A 5 14.80 27.37 2.84
CA VAL A 5 15.67 27.43 4.00
C VAL A 5 15.98 26.01 4.43
N ASP A 6 17.26 25.65 4.41
CA ASP A 6 17.75 24.38 4.98
C ASP A 6 17.66 24.52 6.51
N MET A 7 16.52 24.11 7.07
CA MET A 7 16.24 24.23 8.50
C MET A 7 16.39 22.87 9.16
N ASP A 8 17.18 22.83 10.24
CA ASP A 8 17.18 21.70 11.16
C ASP A 8 15.85 21.69 11.94
N ASP A 9 14.95 20.78 11.59
CA ASP A 9 13.68 20.57 12.28
C ASP A 9 13.73 19.46 13.33
N SER A 10 14.90 19.18 13.89
CA SER A 10 15.10 18.18 14.94
C SER A 10 14.26 18.45 16.20
N GLY A 11 13.85 19.69 16.42
CA GLY A 11 12.92 20.13 17.47
C GLY A 11 11.45 20.01 17.10
N GLY A 12 11.10 19.73 15.84
CA GLY A 12 9.72 19.63 15.37
C GLY A 12 9.00 20.99 15.24
N GLU A 13 9.73 22.09 15.25
CA GLU A 13 9.14 23.44 15.23
C GLU A 13 8.42 23.73 13.91
N THR A 14 8.98 23.26 12.80
CA THR A 14 8.39 23.45 11.46
C THR A 14 7.09 22.66 11.32
N SER A 15 7.05 21.43 11.80
CA SER A 15 5.84 20.60 11.79
C SER A 15 4.75 21.19 12.69
N MET A 16 5.11 21.72 13.87
CA MET A 16 4.16 22.39 14.75
C MET A 16 3.58 23.67 14.11
N LEU A 17 4.42 24.44 13.41
CA LEU A 17 3.96 25.63 12.68
C LEU A 17 3.01 25.24 11.54
N ALA A 18 3.34 24.20 10.78
CA ALA A 18 2.50 23.70 9.71
C ALA A 18 1.12 23.24 10.24
N GLU A 19 1.09 22.55 11.38
CA GLU A 19 -0.16 22.16 12.04
C GLU A 19 -0.99 23.37 12.48
N GLN A 20 -0.36 24.39 13.06
CA GLN A 20 -1.07 25.63 13.43
C GLN A 20 -1.66 26.35 12.22
N ILE A 21 -0.94 26.39 11.10
CA ILE A 21 -1.43 26.96 9.84
C ILE A 21 -2.61 26.14 9.34
N TYR A 22 -2.54 24.81 9.37
CA TYR A 22 -3.64 23.92 9.00
C TYR A 22 -4.89 24.20 9.82
N GLN A 23 -4.79 24.29 11.16
CA GLN A 23 -5.92 24.59 12.03
C GLN A 23 -6.53 25.97 11.72
N LEU A 24 -5.70 26.96 11.41
CA LEU A 24 -6.16 28.30 10.99
C LEU A 24 -6.93 28.23 9.66
N TRP A 25 -6.47 27.45 8.69
CA TRP A 25 -7.18 27.25 7.42
C TRP A 25 -8.53 26.57 7.62
N LEU A 26 -8.61 25.55 8.48
CA LEU A 26 -9.87 24.91 8.82
C LEU A 26 -10.86 25.90 9.45
N GLU A 27 -10.39 26.72 10.40
CA GLU A 27 -11.21 27.76 11.02
C GLU A 27 -11.71 28.80 10.00
N LEU A 28 -10.84 29.23 9.09
CA LEU A 28 -11.19 30.17 8.03
C LEU A 28 -12.26 29.60 7.09
N LEU A 29 -12.12 28.33 6.69
CA LEU A 29 -13.08 27.66 5.80
C LEU A 29 -14.50 27.61 6.38
N THR A 30 -14.66 27.59 7.71
CA THR A 30 -15.97 27.66 8.36
C THR A 30 -16.61 29.06 8.36
N LYS A 31 -15.82 30.11 8.12
CA LYS A 31 -16.25 31.52 8.27
C LYS A 31 -16.39 32.26 6.95
N VAL A 32 -15.70 31.81 5.91
CA VAL A 32 -15.67 32.50 4.62
C VAL A 32 -16.96 32.23 3.81
N ASN A 33 -17.32 33.18 2.95
CA ASN A 33 -18.38 33.00 1.97
C ASN A 33 -17.94 32.10 0.80
N ALA A 34 -18.88 31.69 -0.04
CA ALA A 34 -18.60 30.77 -1.16
C ALA A 34 -17.55 31.33 -2.15
N GLN A 35 -17.53 32.66 -2.40
CA GLN A 35 -16.57 33.26 -3.30
C GLN A 35 -15.13 33.17 -2.74
N ASP A 36 -14.96 33.44 -1.46
CA ASP A 36 -13.64 33.35 -0.82
C ASP A 36 -13.23 31.89 -0.60
N LYS A 37 -14.17 31.00 -0.30
CA LYS A 37 -13.93 29.55 -0.29
C LYS A 37 -13.40 29.08 -1.65
N ARG A 38 -13.97 29.57 -2.75
CA ARG A 38 -13.50 29.27 -4.10
C ARG A 38 -12.07 29.76 -4.36
N LYS A 39 -11.72 30.96 -3.89
CA LYS A 39 -10.33 31.47 -3.98
C LYS A 39 -9.36 30.61 -3.18
N MET A 40 -9.77 30.17 -1.98
CA MET A 40 -8.95 29.25 -1.18
C MET A 40 -8.72 27.93 -1.89
N PHE A 41 -9.74 27.33 -2.49
CA PHE A 41 -9.59 26.12 -3.30
C PHE A 41 -8.56 26.29 -4.42
N ILE A 42 -8.68 27.35 -5.20
CA ILE A 42 -7.73 27.66 -6.28
C ILE A 42 -6.32 27.86 -5.72
N TRP A 43 -6.19 28.53 -4.59
CA TRP A 43 -4.89 28.74 -3.95
C TRP A 43 -4.27 27.41 -3.53
N PHE A 44 -5.03 26.54 -2.85
CA PHE A 44 -4.55 25.24 -2.42
C PHE A 44 -4.11 24.37 -3.61
N THR A 45 -4.92 24.26 -4.64
CA THR A 45 -4.58 23.42 -5.82
C THR A 45 -3.37 23.94 -6.59
N THR A 46 -3.12 25.24 -6.60
CA THR A 46 -1.96 25.85 -7.28
C THR A 46 -0.66 25.76 -6.48
N HIS A 47 -0.72 25.56 -5.16
CA HIS A 47 0.47 25.48 -4.30
C HIS A 47 0.87 24.03 -3.94
N MET A 48 0.36 23.05 -4.68
CA MET A 48 0.82 21.65 -4.68
C MET A 48 1.90 21.42 -5.75
N ASP A 49 2.89 22.32 -5.79
CA ASP A 49 3.93 22.35 -6.83
C ASP A 49 5.36 22.38 -6.28
N GLY A 50 5.53 22.14 -4.97
CA GLY A 50 6.80 22.24 -4.28
C GLY A 50 7.14 23.68 -3.84
N SER A 51 6.22 24.64 -3.99
CA SER A 51 6.44 26.04 -3.57
C SER A 51 6.28 26.26 -2.07
N VAL A 52 5.71 25.30 -1.37
CA VAL A 52 5.57 25.27 0.09
C VAL A 52 6.39 24.11 0.68
N ILE A 53 6.58 24.13 2.00
CA ILE A 53 7.27 23.02 2.68
C ILE A 53 6.42 21.74 2.66
N ASP A 54 7.06 20.58 2.63
CA ASP A 54 6.41 19.26 2.49
C ASP A 54 5.29 19.04 3.51
N TYR A 55 5.49 19.44 4.77
CA TYR A 55 4.45 19.35 5.81
C TYR A 55 3.17 20.12 5.46
N LEU A 56 3.29 21.28 4.81
CA LEU A 56 2.13 22.07 4.37
C LEU A 56 1.45 21.45 3.16
N GLU A 57 2.19 20.82 2.25
CA GLU A 57 1.60 20.11 1.11
C GLU A 57 0.69 18.97 1.57
N GLU A 58 1.08 18.23 2.60
CA GLU A 58 0.25 17.15 3.16
C GLU A 58 -1.08 17.70 3.72
N TYR A 59 -1.03 18.80 4.46
CA TYR A 59 -2.23 19.45 4.98
C TYR A 59 -3.09 20.11 3.88
N ILE A 60 -2.46 20.69 2.86
CA ILE A 60 -3.18 21.24 1.70
C ILE A 60 -3.93 20.11 0.97
N GLU A 61 -3.28 18.98 0.74
CA GLU A 61 -3.91 17.81 0.14
C GLU A 61 -5.14 17.36 0.96
N GLN A 62 -4.96 17.24 2.28
CA GLN A 62 -6.04 16.86 3.17
C GLN A 62 -7.22 17.84 3.09
N ILE A 63 -6.95 19.14 3.11
CA ILE A 63 -7.97 20.18 2.95
C ILE A 63 -8.71 20.05 1.62
N ILE A 64 -7.99 19.90 0.51
CA ILE A 64 -8.60 19.74 -0.82
C ILE A 64 -9.56 18.54 -0.82
N MET A 65 -9.16 17.42 -0.24
CA MET A 65 -9.95 16.20 -0.28
C MET A 65 -11.12 16.23 0.71
N GLU A 66 -10.93 16.77 1.92
CA GLU A 66 -11.88 16.62 3.02
C GLU A 66 -12.81 17.80 3.25
N GLU A 67 -12.41 19.04 2.87
CA GLU A 67 -13.17 20.25 3.25
C GLU A 67 -14.00 20.85 2.12
N PHE A 68 -13.67 20.59 0.87
CA PHE A 68 -14.43 21.03 -0.29
C PHE A 68 -15.42 19.95 -0.75
N LYS A 69 -16.48 19.74 0.04
CA LYS A 69 -17.46 18.65 -0.17
C LYS A 69 -18.63 19.02 -1.06
N GLU A 70 -18.78 20.30 -1.37
CA GLU A 70 -19.89 20.79 -2.18
C GLU A 70 -19.77 20.28 -3.63
N PRO A 71 -20.91 19.95 -4.28
CA PRO A 71 -20.89 19.37 -5.63
C PRO A 71 -20.14 20.18 -6.69
N GLU A 72 -20.05 21.49 -6.49
CA GLU A 72 -19.34 22.40 -7.38
C GLU A 72 -17.83 22.18 -7.45
N TYR A 73 -17.21 21.56 -6.42
CA TYR A 73 -15.78 21.24 -6.41
C TYR A 73 -15.45 19.84 -6.95
N GLU A 74 -16.47 19.03 -7.19
CA GLU A 74 -16.25 17.63 -7.55
C GLU A 74 -15.43 17.46 -8.83
N GLN A 75 -15.85 18.16 -9.90
CA GLN A 75 -15.15 18.10 -11.18
C GLN A 75 -13.76 18.73 -11.09
N ASP A 76 -13.63 19.80 -10.34
CA ASP A 76 -12.33 20.47 -10.15
C ASP A 76 -11.34 19.60 -9.40
N LYS A 77 -11.79 18.82 -8.39
CA LYS A 77 -10.96 17.84 -7.70
C LYS A 77 -10.48 16.75 -8.64
N LEU A 78 -11.36 16.22 -9.49
CA LEU A 78 -10.97 15.21 -10.48
C LEU A 78 -9.93 15.77 -11.44
N SER A 79 -10.16 16.97 -12.00
CA SER A 79 -9.21 17.63 -12.89
C SER A 79 -7.87 17.92 -12.20
N PHE A 80 -7.90 18.33 -10.93
CA PHE A 80 -6.70 18.53 -10.13
C PHE A 80 -5.89 17.23 -9.96
N MET A 81 -6.55 16.10 -9.66
CA MET A 81 -5.85 14.82 -9.54
C MET A 81 -5.24 14.38 -10.88
N GLU A 82 -5.95 14.58 -12.00
CA GLU A 82 -5.42 14.31 -13.33
C GLU A 82 -4.16 15.15 -13.62
N GLU A 83 -4.19 16.45 -13.30
CA GLU A 83 -3.01 17.31 -13.40
C GLU A 83 -1.84 16.83 -12.54
N MET A 84 -2.11 16.37 -11.32
CA MET A 84 -1.08 15.85 -10.43
C MET A 84 -0.47 14.54 -10.95
N ILE A 85 -1.27 13.67 -11.56
CA ILE A 85 -0.76 12.48 -12.26
C ILE A 85 0.15 12.88 -13.41
N GLU A 86 -0.30 13.80 -14.29
CA GLU A 86 0.49 14.28 -15.40
C GLU A 86 1.80 14.97 -14.98
N LYS A 87 1.76 15.77 -13.92
CA LYS A 87 2.96 16.39 -13.33
C LYS A 87 3.94 15.33 -12.82
N ALA A 88 3.42 14.29 -12.16
CA ALA A 88 4.24 13.18 -11.67
C ALA A 88 4.87 12.38 -12.83
N GLU A 89 4.14 12.12 -13.92
CA GLU A 89 4.64 11.41 -15.11
C GLU A 89 5.80 12.16 -15.80
N LYS A 90 5.83 13.48 -15.70
CA LYS A 90 6.89 14.34 -16.30
C LYS A 90 8.19 14.37 -15.48
N LYS A 91 8.18 13.87 -14.26
CA LYS A 91 9.40 13.76 -13.44
C LYS A 91 10.34 12.69 -14.02
N ASP A 92 11.63 12.80 -13.70
CA ASP A 92 12.60 11.76 -14.05
C ASP A 92 12.20 10.41 -13.46
N SER A 93 12.52 9.34 -14.19
CA SER A 93 12.20 7.96 -13.77
C SER A 93 12.86 7.64 -12.42
N GLY A 94 12.11 7.02 -11.51
CA GLY A 94 12.61 6.63 -10.21
C GLY A 94 11.49 6.45 -9.18
N TRP A 95 11.88 6.06 -7.99
CA TRP A 95 10.94 5.75 -6.90
C TRP A 95 9.96 6.90 -6.59
N SER A 96 10.46 8.14 -6.55
CA SER A 96 9.64 9.32 -6.24
C SER A 96 8.54 9.56 -7.28
N ARG A 97 8.87 9.38 -8.58
CA ARG A 97 7.90 9.44 -9.67
C ARG A 97 6.84 8.35 -9.53
N ASP A 98 7.29 7.10 -9.38
CA ASP A 98 6.39 5.94 -9.31
C ASP A 98 5.47 6.02 -8.09
N TYR A 99 5.99 6.51 -6.96
CA TYR A 99 5.20 6.78 -5.76
C TYR A 99 4.12 7.85 -6.04
N ALA A 100 4.49 9.00 -6.61
CA ALA A 100 3.56 10.09 -6.87
C ALA A 100 2.49 9.71 -7.89
N VAL A 101 2.87 9.03 -9.00
CA VAL A 101 1.92 8.50 -9.98
C VAL A 101 0.95 7.53 -9.31
N GLY A 102 1.46 6.58 -8.53
CA GLY A 102 0.63 5.61 -7.81
C GLY A 102 -0.33 6.28 -6.83
N LYS A 103 0.18 7.19 -5.99
CA LYS A 103 -0.61 7.93 -5.00
C LYS A 103 -1.79 8.64 -5.67
N TRP A 104 -1.53 9.48 -6.66
CA TRP A 104 -2.57 10.29 -7.29
C TRP A 104 -3.53 9.46 -8.13
N THR A 105 -3.05 8.42 -8.82
CA THR A 105 -3.92 7.51 -9.58
C THR A 105 -4.86 6.74 -8.64
N VAL A 106 -4.37 6.24 -7.51
CA VAL A 106 -5.21 5.54 -6.53
C VAL A 106 -6.23 6.48 -5.89
N THR A 107 -5.83 7.72 -5.56
CA THR A 107 -6.76 8.73 -5.03
C THR A 107 -7.86 9.05 -6.04
N TYR A 108 -7.50 9.22 -7.32
CA TYR A 108 -8.45 9.43 -8.41
C TYR A 108 -9.43 8.26 -8.58
N LEU A 109 -8.91 7.02 -8.59
CA LEU A 109 -9.72 5.81 -8.69
C LEU A 109 -10.71 5.67 -7.52
N LYS A 110 -10.27 5.92 -6.29
CA LYS A 110 -11.14 5.90 -5.10
C LYS A 110 -12.25 6.97 -5.18
N THR A 111 -11.89 8.18 -5.61
CA THR A 111 -12.86 9.25 -5.79
C THR A 111 -13.90 8.91 -6.87
N LEU A 112 -13.49 8.31 -7.97
CA LEU A 112 -14.41 7.82 -9.01
C LEU A 112 -15.30 6.70 -8.48
N GLU A 113 -14.76 5.78 -7.70
CA GLU A 113 -15.51 4.67 -7.10
C GLU A 113 -16.58 5.16 -6.12
N GLU A 114 -16.26 6.14 -5.26
CA GLU A 114 -17.22 6.79 -4.37
C GLU A 114 -18.39 7.46 -5.12
N LYS A 115 -18.12 7.89 -6.35
CA LYS A 115 -19.11 8.46 -7.27
C LYS A 115 -19.86 7.43 -8.11
N ASN A 116 -19.64 6.14 -7.85
CA ASN A 116 -20.23 5.04 -8.62
C ASN A 116 -19.90 5.11 -10.11
N ALA A 117 -18.67 5.49 -10.46
CA ALA A 117 -18.21 5.44 -11.84
C ALA A 117 -18.33 4.03 -12.43
N PRO A 118 -18.57 3.90 -13.75
CA PRO A 118 -18.67 2.61 -14.41
C PRO A 118 -17.41 1.75 -14.18
N GLU A 119 -17.62 0.44 -14.02
CA GLU A 119 -16.54 -0.54 -13.77
C GLU A 119 -15.47 -0.54 -14.86
N ASP A 120 -15.90 -0.44 -16.12
CA ASP A 120 -15.02 -0.39 -17.29
C ASP A 120 -14.10 0.84 -17.27
N GLN A 121 -14.59 1.99 -16.81
CA GLN A 121 -13.76 3.20 -16.64
C GLN A 121 -12.65 2.97 -15.59
N LEU A 122 -12.98 2.39 -14.44
CA LEU A 122 -12.00 2.11 -13.39
C LEU A 122 -10.96 1.09 -13.87
N GLU A 123 -11.39 0.06 -14.58
CA GLU A 123 -10.49 -0.94 -15.16
C GLU A 123 -9.56 -0.35 -16.23
N GLU A 124 -10.04 0.56 -17.05
CA GLU A 124 -9.24 1.22 -18.09
C GLU A 124 -8.11 2.04 -17.45
N ILE A 125 -8.41 2.78 -16.38
CA ILE A 125 -7.40 3.53 -15.63
C ILE A 125 -6.40 2.58 -14.97
N CYS A 126 -6.86 1.50 -14.34
CA CYS A 126 -5.97 0.50 -13.77
C CYS A 126 -5.04 -0.11 -14.84
N LYS A 127 -5.56 -0.43 -16.02
CA LYS A 127 -4.75 -0.95 -17.14
C LYS A 127 -3.71 0.06 -17.62
N LYS A 128 -4.07 1.33 -17.74
CA LYS A 128 -3.14 2.40 -18.12
C LYS A 128 -1.93 2.48 -17.20
N TYR A 129 -2.16 2.35 -15.90
CA TYR A 129 -1.12 2.48 -14.86
C TYR A 129 -0.70 1.12 -14.25
N TRP A 130 -0.89 0.02 -14.98
CA TRP A 130 -0.69 -1.33 -14.47
C TRP A 130 0.71 -1.64 -13.96
N ASN A 131 1.73 -1.00 -14.52
CA ASN A 131 3.12 -1.16 -14.06
C ASN A 131 3.36 -0.58 -12.66
N ASN A 132 2.45 0.25 -12.12
CA ASN A 132 2.55 0.81 -10.79
C ASN A 132 1.99 -0.17 -9.75
N SER A 133 2.81 -0.56 -8.77
CA SER A 133 2.42 -1.51 -7.72
C SER A 133 1.29 -0.99 -6.82
N GLY A 134 1.19 0.33 -6.60
CA GLY A 134 0.09 0.94 -5.86
C GLY A 134 -1.25 0.76 -6.55
N VAL A 135 -1.29 0.90 -7.88
CA VAL A 135 -2.51 0.69 -8.68
C VAL A 135 -2.91 -0.79 -8.68
N ARG A 136 -1.95 -1.71 -8.79
CA ARG A 136 -2.25 -3.16 -8.67
C ARG A 136 -2.77 -3.52 -7.29
N ARG A 137 -2.23 -2.92 -6.20
CA ARG A 137 -2.78 -3.11 -4.84
C ARG A 137 -4.23 -2.65 -4.74
N TYR A 138 -4.53 -1.44 -5.22
CA TYR A 138 -5.92 -0.96 -5.25
C TYR A 138 -6.83 -1.96 -5.96
N TYR A 139 -6.41 -2.46 -7.13
CA TYR A 139 -7.16 -3.46 -7.88
C TYR A 139 -7.35 -4.76 -7.11
N ILE A 140 -6.28 -5.29 -6.50
CA ILE A 140 -6.31 -6.49 -5.65
C ILE A 140 -7.29 -6.33 -4.49
N ASP A 141 -7.20 -5.23 -3.74
CA ASP A 141 -8.05 -5.00 -2.57
C ASP A 141 -9.52 -4.87 -2.97
N ARG A 142 -9.79 -4.13 -4.03
CA ARG A 142 -11.15 -3.95 -4.57
C ARG A 142 -11.81 -5.28 -4.93
N TYR A 143 -11.13 -6.14 -5.68
CA TYR A 143 -11.68 -7.43 -6.09
C TYR A 143 -11.65 -8.48 -4.98
N PHE A 144 -10.75 -8.34 -4.03
CA PHE A 144 -10.76 -9.14 -2.81
C PHE A 144 -12.01 -8.87 -1.96
N GLU A 145 -12.42 -7.62 -1.79
CA GLU A 145 -13.67 -7.24 -1.11
C GLU A 145 -14.90 -7.78 -1.84
N LYS A 146 -14.87 -7.80 -3.17
CA LYS A 146 -15.91 -8.42 -4.01
C LYS A 146 -15.88 -9.96 -3.97
N LYS A 147 -14.89 -10.57 -3.31
CA LYS A 147 -14.66 -12.02 -3.23
C LYS A 147 -14.38 -12.68 -4.58
N GLU A 148 -13.91 -11.92 -5.56
CA GLU A 148 -13.47 -12.41 -6.87
C GLU A 148 -12.06 -13.00 -6.78
N TYR A 149 -11.90 -14.04 -5.93
CA TYR A 149 -10.60 -14.57 -5.51
C TYR A 149 -9.74 -15.11 -6.67
N ASP A 150 -10.35 -15.74 -7.67
CA ASP A 150 -9.61 -16.28 -8.82
C ASP A 150 -8.95 -15.14 -9.63
N ARG A 151 -9.67 -14.03 -9.79
CA ARG A 151 -9.14 -12.82 -10.42
C ARG A 151 -8.00 -12.21 -9.61
N VAL A 152 -8.17 -12.13 -8.30
CA VAL A 152 -7.13 -11.62 -7.40
C VAL A 152 -5.88 -12.49 -7.44
N LEU A 153 -6.03 -13.82 -7.45
CA LEU A 153 -4.89 -14.76 -7.54
C LEU A 153 -4.09 -14.56 -8.83
N GLN A 154 -4.75 -14.33 -9.97
CA GLN A 154 -4.06 -14.05 -11.24
C GLN A 154 -3.24 -12.75 -11.15
N VAL A 155 -3.82 -11.69 -10.59
CA VAL A 155 -3.11 -10.39 -10.43
C VAL A 155 -1.96 -10.50 -9.43
N LEU A 156 -2.12 -11.29 -8.37
CA LEU A 156 -1.05 -11.54 -7.40
C LEU A 156 0.12 -12.29 -8.05
N ASP A 157 -0.13 -13.28 -8.90
CA ASP A 157 0.91 -14.01 -9.64
C ASP A 157 1.66 -13.09 -10.60
N GLU A 158 0.96 -12.26 -11.35
CA GLU A 158 1.56 -11.25 -12.23
C GLU A 158 2.38 -10.24 -11.42
N SER A 159 1.84 -9.76 -10.28
CA SER A 159 2.53 -8.79 -9.41
C SER A 159 3.81 -9.35 -8.80
N ILE A 160 3.84 -10.64 -8.46
CA ILE A 160 5.04 -11.32 -7.96
C ILE A 160 6.15 -11.29 -9.01
N GLU A 161 5.82 -11.51 -10.29
CA GLU A 161 6.81 -11.46 -11.37
C GLU A 161 7.30 -10.03 -11.66
N LEU A 162 6.37 -9.07 -11.70
CA LEU A 162 6.69 -7.67 -11.96
C LEU A 162 7.55 -7.05 -10.85
N ASP A 163 7.24 -7.38 -9.60
CA ASP A 163 7.88 -6.79 -8.42
C ASP A 163 8.94 -7.71 -7.78
N LYS A 164 9.45 -8.72 -8.49
CA LYS A 164 10.39 -9.73 -7.96
C LYS A 164 11.66 -9.16 -7.32
N ALA A 165 12.06 -7.96 -7.70
CA ALA A 165 13.19 -7.26 -7.08
C ALA A 165 12.85 -6.70 -5.68
N TYR A 166 11.58 -6.57 -5.34
CA TYR A 166 11.09 -5.95 -4.10
C TYR A 166 10.57 -7.02 -3.14
N ARG A 167 11.48 -7.65 -2.39
CA ARG A 167 11.16 -8.79 -1.50
C ARG A 167 9.99 -8.55 -0.55
N GLY A 168 9.86 -7.34 -0.01
CA GLY A 168 8.75 -6.98 0.89
C GLY A 168 7.40 -7.07 0.20
N GLN A 169 7.29 -6.55 -1.02
CA GLN A 169 6.05 -6.61 -1.81
C GLN A 169 5.71 -8.05 -2.20
N VAL A 170 6.70 -8.82 -2.64
CA VAL A 170 6.52 -10.24 -2.97
C VAL A 170 6.04 -11.05 -1.76
N LEU A 171 6.56 -10.74 -0.56
CA LEU A 171 6.08 -11.36 0.68
C LEU A 171 4.60 -11.03 0.95
N GLU A 172 4.21 -9.75 0.83
CA GLU A 172 2.81 -9.31 1.00
C GLU A 172 1.87 -10.03 0.03
N TYR A 173 2.25 -10.15 -1.25
CA TYR A 173 1.46 -10.87 -2.26
C TYR A 173 1.31 -12.36 -1.91
N ASN A 174 2.37 -13.01 -1.46
CA ASN A 174 2.32 -14.42 -1.05
C ASN A 174 1.49 -14.62 0.24
N GLN A 175 1.50 -13.66 1.18
CA GLN A 175 0.62 -13.69 2.34
C GLN A 175 -0.85 -13.53 1.95
N LYS A 176 -1.15 -12.65 0.98
CA LYS A 176 -2.51 -12.46 0.46
C LYS A 176 -3.01 -13.73 -0.25
N LYS A 177 -2.16 -14.40 -1.04
CA LYS A 177 -2.49 -15.70 -1.64
C LYS A 177 -2.82 -16.75 -0.58
N LYS A 178 -2.01 -16.84 0.49
CA LYS A 178 -2.29 -17.73 1.64
C LYS A 178 -3.67 -17.46 2.23
N GLU A 179 -4.01 -16.19 2.44
CA GLU A 179 -5.32 -15.79 2.97
C GLU A 179 -6.46 -16.23 2.06
N ILE A 180 -6.33 -16.01 0.75
CA ILE A 180 -7.34 -16.40 -0.24
C ILE A 180 -7.56 -17.90 -0.23
N TYR A 181 -6.51 -18.72 -0.26
CA TYR A 181 -6.65 -20.18 -0.23
C TYR A 181 -7.33 -20.68 1.05
N ARG A 182 -7.07 -20.01 2.20
CA ARG A 182 -7.78 -20.30 3.44
C ARG A 182 -9.27 -19.96 3.33
N LEU A 183 -9.61 -18.79 2.77
CA LEU A 183 -11.00 -18.35 2.60
C LEU A 183 -11.79 -19.22 1.61
N GLN A 184 -11.13 -19.71 0.56
CA GLN A 184 -11.71 -20.66 -0.41
C GLN A 184 -11.82 -22.09 0.14
N GLY A 185 -11.25 -22.41 1.32
CA GLY A 185 -11.16 -23.78 1.83
C GLY A 185 -10.25 -24.69 1.01
N ASN A 186 -9.40 -24.12 0.15
CA ASN A 186 -8.46 -24.88 -0.67
C ASN A 186 -7.25 -25.32 0.16
N LYS A 187 -7.44 -26.38 0.93
CA LYS A 187 -6.44 -26.88 1.88
C LYS A 187 -5.10 -27.24 1.20
N SER A 188 -5.13 -27.79 0.01
CA SER A 188 -3.89 -28.18 -0.69
C SER A 188 -3.06 -26.96 -1.06
N ALA A 189 -3.65 -25.97 -1.73
CA ALA A 189 -2.96 -24.73 -2.11
C ALA A 189 -2.52 -23.91 -0.88
N TYR A 190 -3.32 -23.95 0.19
CA TYR A 190 -2.98 -23.30 1.45
C TYR A 190 -1.71 -23.88 2.09
N ILE A 191 -1.61 -25.22 2.15
CA ILE A 191 -0.42 -25.91 2.66
C ILE A 191 0.79 -25.63 1.78
N GLU A 192 0.64 -25.70 0.48
CA GLU A 192 1.72 -25.40 -0.48
C GLU A 192 2.22 -23.96 -0.30
N GLN A 193 1.30 -23.00 -0.13
CA GLN A 193 1.65 -21.59 0.09
C GLN A 193 2.37 -21.40 1.44
N LEU A 194 1.99 -22.10 2.49
CA LEU A 194 2.70 -22.09 3.78
C LEU A 194 4.12 -22.63 3.65
N TRP A 195 4.32 -23.70 2.90
CA TRP A 195 5.65 -24.22 2.59
C TRP A 195 6.52 -23.19 1.87
N LYS A 196 5.97 -22.54 0.85
CA LYS A 196 6.66 -21.49 0.11
C LYS A 196 7.07 -20.33 1.02
N LEU A 197 6.15 -19.86 1.87
CA LEU A 197 6.42 -18.76 2.80
C LEU A 197 7.54 -19.12 3.79
N VAL A 198 7.46 -20.27 4.46
CA VAL A 198 8.42 -20.66 5.50
C VAL A 198 9.81 -20.98 4.95
N LEU A 199 9.92 -21.41 3.68
CA LEU A 199 11.20 -21.76 3.07
C LEU A 199 11.88 -20.58 2.36
N GLU A 200 11.10 -19.74 1.66
CA GLU A 200 11.64 -18.79 0.68
C GLU A 200 11.45 -17.33 1.10
N GLN A 201 10.24 -16.97 1.55
CA GLN A 201 9.87 -15.58 1.75
C GLN A 201 10.11 -15.09 3.18
N SER A 202 9.84 -15.95 4.16
CA SER A 202 10.02 -15.68 5.59
C SER A 202 10.74 -16.86 6.24
N ALA A 203 11.94 -17.18 5.74
CA ALA A 203 12.67 -18.39 6.12
C ALA A 203 12.87 -18.50 7.64
N GLY A 204 12.25 -19.52 8.24
CA GLY A 204 12.30 -19.74 9.68
C GLY A 204 11.37 -18.85 10.51
N ASP A 205 10.38 -18.18 9.90
CA ASP A 205 9.32 -17.47 10.63
C ASP A 205 8.51 -18.43 11.49
N LEU A 206 8.42 -18.14 12.79
CA LEU A 206 7.83 -19.04 13.77
C LEU A 206 6.32 -19.15 13.65
N ASP A 207 5.64 -18.07 13.28
CA ASP A 207 4.18 -18.06 13.18
C ASP A 207 3.73 -18.84 11.94
N ILE A 208 4.38 -18.62 10.79
CA ILE A 208 4.15 -19.41 9.57
C ILE A 208 4.47 -20.89 9.81
N TYR A 209 5.55 -21.18 10.55
CA TYR A 209 5.93 -22.54 10.91
C TYR A 209 4.85 -23.23 11.75
N LYS A 210 4.33 -22.57 12.79
CA LYS A 210 3.25 -23.09 13.63
C LYS A 210 1.96 -23.31 12.84
N GLU A 211 1.64 -22.38 11.94
CA GLU A 211 0.47 -22.46 11.06
C GLU A 211 0.58 -23.67 10.12
N LEU A 212 1.78 -23.91 9.58
CA LEU A 212 2.06 -25.09 8.76
C LEU A 212 1.99 -26.37 9.57
N LYS A 213 2.59 -26.42 10.78
CA LYS A 213 2.54 -27.56 11.69
C LYS A 213 1.11 -28.00 12.00
N ALA A 214 0.22 -27.04 12.24
CA ALA A 214 -1.18 -27.28 12.53
C ALA A 214 -1.96 -27.97 11.39
N GLN A 215 -1.39 -28.06 10.18
CA GLN A 215 -2.02 -28.73 9.05
C GLN A 215 -1.78 -30.23 9.01
N TYR A 216 -0.91 -30.76 9.89
CA TYR A 216 -0.49 -32.14 9.92
C TYR A 216 -0.82 -32.81 11.25
N SER A 217 -1.01 -34.13 11.24
CA SER A 217 -1.00 -34.93 12.48
C SER A 217 0.41 -34.95 13.10
N GLU A 218 0.51 -35.24 14.39
CA GLU A 218 1.81 -35.34 15.08
C GLU A 218 2.80 -36.28 14.38
N LYS A 219 2.31 -37.44 13.89
CA LYS A 219 3.15 -38.43 13.20
C LYS A 219 3.66 -37.91 11.86
N GLU A 220 2.79 -37.29 11.08
CA GLU A 220 3.16 -36.70 9.79
C GLU A 220 4.11 -35.55 9.99
N TRP A 221 3.87 -34.70 11.01
CA TRP A 221 4.71 -33.55 11.32
C TRP A 221 6.15 -33.95 11.59
N LEU A 222 6.41 -35.02 12.32
CA LEU A 222 7.77 -35.48 12.59
C LEU A 222 8.58 -35.69 11.30
N ILE A 223 7.93 -36.18 10.24
CA ILE A 223 8.56 -36.40 8.93
C ILE A 223 8.70 -35.05 8.19
N LYS A 224 7.63 -34.27 8.15
CA LYS A 224 7.58 -32.99 7.44
C LYS A 224 8.53 -31.95 8.05
N ARG A 225 8.67 -31.93 9.35
CA ARG A 225 9.62 -31.08 10.07
C ARG A 225 11.06 -31.33 9.64
N GLU A 226 11.48 -32.60 9.55
CA GLU A 226 12.83 -32.94 9.11
C GLU A 226 13.06 -32.59 7.61
N GLU A 227 12.04 -32.74 6.79
CA GLU A 227 12.07 -32.28 5.39
C GLU A 227 12.26 -30.76 5.33
N LEU A 228 11.53 -30.01 6.13
CA LEU A 228 11.62 -28.55 6.23
C LEU A 228 13.02 -28.10 6.68
N PHE A 229 13.54 -28.67 7.75
CA PHE A 229 14.85 -28.32 8.27
C PHE A 229 15.98 -28.55 7.26
N LYS A 230 15.87 -29.59 6.41
CA LYS A 230 16.84 -29.84 5.33
C LYS A 230 16.77 -28.84 4.18
N LYS A 231 15.58 -28.24 3.96
CA LYS A 231 15.34 -27.29 2.87
C LYS A 231 15.56 -25.84 3.26
N LEU A 232 15.58 -25.53 4.55
CA LEU A 232 15.80 -24.16 5.02
C LEU A 232 17.18 -23.66 4.59
N SER A 233 17.23 -22.38 4.21
CA SER A 233 18.49 -21.70 3.88
C SER A 233 19.38 -21.58 5.12
N ALA A 234 20.69 -21.48 4.90
CA ALA A 234 21.67 -21.29 5.99
C ALA A 234 21.44 -20.01 6.82
N ASN A 235 20.76 -19.03 6.24
CA ASN A 235 20.43 -17.75 6.90
C ASN A 235 19.08 -17.76 7.63
N ALA A 236 18.37 -18.90 7.62
CA ALA A 236 17.10 -19.01 8.33
C ALA A 236 17.34 -19.06 9.85
N HIS A 237 16.42 -18.51 10.62
CA HIS A 237 16.47 -18.57 12.09
C HIS A 237 16.03 -19.95 12.62
N ILE A 238 16.73 -21.00 12.16
CA ILE A 238 16.43 -22.39 12.50
C ILE A 238 16.50 -22.70 14.00
N ASP A 239 17.31 -21.94 14.72
CA ASP A 239 17.45 -22.04 16.19
C ASP A 239 16.10 -21.80 16.90
N ARG A 240 15.28 -20.89 16.40
CA ARG A 240 13.93 -20.62 16.93
C ARG A 240 13.01 -21.82 16.75
N LEU A 241 13.11 -22.48 15.59
CA LEU A 241 12.32 -23.67 15.29
C LEU A 241 12.75 -24.87 16.12
N TYR A 242 14.07 -25.05 16.35
CA TYR A 242 14.57 -26.08 17.25
C TYR A 242 14.11 -25.88 18.69
N LYS A 243 14.07 -24.63 19.18
CA LYS A 243 13.50 -24.31 20.50
C LYS A 243 12.02 -24.64 20.59
N GLU A 244 11.23 -24.28 19.56
CA GLU A 244 9.79 -24.58 19.48
C GLU A 244 9.53 -26.10 19.53
N GLU A 245 10.37 -26.88 18.85
CA GLU A 245 10.28 -28.36 18.81
C GLU A 245 10.98 -29.05 19.98
N LYS A 246 11.58 -28.30 20.93
CA LYS A 246 12.36 -28.81 22.06
C LYS A 246 13.55 -29.69 21.66
N LEU A 247 14.13 -29.41 20.50
CA LEU A 247 15.30 -30.10 19.97
C LEU A 247 16.59 -29.41 20.43
N TYR A 248 16.78 -29.30 21.74
CA TYR A 248 17.85 -28.53 22.35
C TYR A 248 19.26 -29.08 22.03
N ASP A 249 19.38 -30.37 21.79
CA ASP A 249 20.61 -31.05 21.34
C ASP A 249 21.09 -30.60 19.94
N ARG A 250 20.22 -29.96 19.15
CA ARG A 250 20.59 -29.38 17.84
C ARG A 250 21.01 -27.91 17.91
N LEU A 251 20.99 -27.32 19.08
CA LEU A 251 21.41 -25.92 19.29
C LEU A 251 22.89 -25.77 19.65
N LEU A 252 23.56 -26.91 19.92
CA LEU A 252 24.98 -26.99 20.25
C LEU A 252 25.79 -27.30 18.99
#